data_dd744b4152759c05edd4f2e7f462c250
#
_entry.id   dd744b4152759c05edd4f2e7f462c250
#
_cell.length_a   1.000
_cell.length_b   1.000
_cell.length_c   1.000
_cell.angle_alpha   90.00
_cell.angle_beta   90.00
_cell.angle_gamma   90.00
#
_symmetry.space_group_name_H-M   'P 1'
#
loop_
_entity.id
_entity.type
_entity.pdbx_description
1 polymer ?
#
loop_
_entity_poly.entity_id
_entity_poly.type
_entity_poly.pdbx_seq_one_letter_code
_entity_poly.pdbx_strand_id
1 'polypeptide(L)'
;QADGIGRILAGQDDIAVSGRPSQLPRRLEFLPLLQSPLQFCAPAADCAVRDMVLTGDLPGGDIDWNNIPFIVPERGVTKETLDTWFREQGIRPHIYAQVAGHEAIVAMVSLGLGIGIAPQLVIEASGMCDRVELIDVQESLPPLTVGLCSQGQRLASPLVKSLWDVARQTYSGRV
;
A
#
# COMPACT_ATOMS: atom_id res chain seq x y z
N GLN A 1 -9.21 -4.26 2.78
CA GLN A 1 -10.02 -4.71 1.61
C GLN A 1 -9.63 -3.86 0.40
N ALA A 2 -9.25 -4.53 -0.70
CA ALA A 2 -8.71 -3.88 -1.89
C ALA A 2 -9.70 -2.97 -2.66
N ASP A 3 -10.98 -2.91 -2.28
CA ASP A 3 -12.02 -2.15 -3.00
C ASP A 3 -13.05 -1.45 -2.07
N GLY A 4 -12.55 -0.82 -1.01
CA GLY A 4 -13.43 -0.07 -0.10
C GLY A 4 -14.21 1.05 -0.81
N ILE A 5 -13.55 1.78 -1.71
CA ILE A 5 -14.16 2.87 -2.48
C ILE A 5 -15.24 2.37 -3.43
N GLY A 6 -14.97 1.28 -4.16
CA GLY A 6 -15.98 0.69 -5.07
C GLY A 6 -17.23 0.23 -4.32
N ARG A 7 -17.07 -0.39 -3.15
CA ARG A 7 -18.20 -0.83 -2.30
C ARG A 7 -19.01 0.35 -1.75
N ILE A 8 -18.34 1.44 -1.35
CA ILE A 8 -19.01 2.68 -0.94
C ILE A 8 -19.83 3.27 -2.10
N LEU A 9 -19.21 3.36 -3.30
CA LEU A 9 -19.89 3.89 -4.50
C LEU A 9 -21.09 3.03 -4.92
N ALA A 10 -20.99 1.71 -4.75
CA ALA A 10 -22.07 0.76 -5.01
C ALA A 10 -23.15 0.75 -3.90
N GLY A 11 -22.97 1.50 -2.80
CA GLY A 11 -23.90 1.55 -1.67
C GLY A 11 -23.94 0.25 -0.83
N GLN A 12 -22.91 -0.59 -0.97
CA GLN A 12 -22.77 -1.85 -0.22
C GLN A 12 -22.26 -1.60 1.21
N ASP A 13 -21.43 -0.58 1.37
CA ASP A 13 -20.91 -0.15 2.67
C ASP A 13 -21.27 1.33 2.90
N ASP A 14 -21.47 1.71 4.15
CA ASP A 14 -21.73 3.09 4.53
C ASP A 14 -20.44 3.88 4.76
N ILE A 15 -19.41 3.19 5.27
CA ILE A 15 -18.09 3.74 5.57
C ILE A 15 -17.02 2.67 5.30
N ALA A 16 -15.86 3.09 4.81
CA ALA A 16 -14.72 2.20 4.63
C ALA A 16 -13.41 2.92 4.96
N VAL A 17 -12.43 2.15 5.41
CA VAL A 17 -11.03 2.59 5.48
C VAL A 17 -10.38 2.34 4.12
N SER A 18 -9.73 3.34 3.55
CA SER A 18 -9.10 3.25 2.25
C SER A 18 -7.90 4.18 2.12
N GLY A 19 -7.02 3.91 1.17
CA GLY A 19 -6.08 4.90 0.66
C GLY A 19 -6.82 6.01 -0.08
N ARG A 20 -6.31 7.24 0.01
CA ARG A 20 -6.87 8.39 -0.72
C ARG A 20 -6.63 8.21 -2.22
N PRO A 21 -7.68 8.15 -3.06
CA PRO A 21 -7.51 8.05 -4.50
C PRO A 21 -6.94 9.36 -5.07
N SER A 22 -6.22 9.26 -6.18
CA SER A 22 -5.68 10.40 -6.94
C SER A 22 -6.78 11.36 -7.38
N GLN A 23 -7.94 10.82 -7.74
CA GLN A 23 -9.14 11.57 -8.05
C GLN A 23 -10.27 11.12 -7.13
N LEU A 24 -10.71 12.02 -6.24
CA LEU A 24 -11.83 11.75 -5.36
C LEU A 24 -13.16 11.95 -6.15
N PRO A 25 -13.99 10.90 -6.29
CA PRO A 25 -15.31 11.03 -6.91
C PRO A 25 -16.18 12.07 -6.15
N ARG A 26 -16.92 12.89 -6.89
CA ARG A 26 -17.74 14.00 -6.33
C ARG A 26 -18.74 13.58 -5.25
N ARG A 27 -19.14 12.29 -5.23
CA ARG A 27 -20.10 11.75 -4.25
C ARG A 27 -19.43 11.30 -2.95
N LEU A 28 -18.11 11.22 -2.94
CA LEU A 28 -17.35 10.73 -1.79
C LEU A 28 -16.77 11.87 -0.98
N GLU A 29 -16.94 11.73 0.33
CA GLU A 29 -16.17 12.46 1.33
C GLU A 29 -15.02 11.57 1.81
N PHE A 30 -13.87 12.18 2.02
CA PHE A 30 -12.69 11.50 2.52
C PHE A 30 -12.13 12.25 3.74
N LEU A 31 -12.02 11.55 4.85
CA LEU A 31 -11.43 12.06 6.08
C LEU A 31 -10.03 11.43 6.23
N PRO A 32 -8.94 12.18 5.99
CA PRO A 32 -7.62 11.65 6.22
C PRO A 32 -7.40 11.38 7.72
N LEU A 33 -6.76 10.24 8.04
CA LEU A 33 -6.48 9.85 9.42
C LEU A 33 -4.97 9.81 9.70
N LEU A 34 -4.20 9.25 8.78
CA LEU A 34 -2.75 9.13 8.92
C LEU A 34 -2.08 8.99 7.55
N GLN A 35 -0.77 9.20 7.53
CA GLN A 35 0.09 8.87 6.41
C GLN A 35 0.98 7.68 6.77
N SER A 36 1.15 6.76 5.82
CA SER A 36 2.07 5.63 5.96
C SER A 36 3.03 5.63 4.77
N PRO A 37 4.35 5.67 5.01
CA PRO A 37 5.31 5.49 3.94
C PRO A 37 5.03 4.20 3.16
N LEU A 38 5.17 4.24 1.84
CA LEU A 38 5.22 3.05 1.01
C LEU A 38 6.66 2.56 0.95
N GLN A 39 6.87 1.31 1.36
CA GLN A 39 8.20 0.70 1.44
C GLN A 39 8.28 -0.51 0.52
N PHE A 40 9.40 -0.61 -0.19
CA PHE A 40 9.76 -1.86 -0.83
C PHE A 40 10.31 -2.82 0.22
N CYS A 41 9.93 -4.08 0.11
CA CYS A 41 10.40 -5.14 1.00
C CYS A 41 10.86 -6.36 0.21
N ALA A 42 11.89 -7.00 0.74
CA ALA A 42 12.51 -8.20 0.22
C ALA A 42 12.48 -9.31 1.28
N PRO A 43 12.69 -10.59 0.91
CA PRO A 43 12.84 -11.68 1.86
C PRO A 43 14.05 -11.44 2.79
N ALA A 44 13.89 -11.65 4.10
CA ALA A 44 15.00 -11.65 5.05
C ALA A 44 15.75 -12.99 5.06
N ALA A 45 15.08 -14.09 4.70
CA ALA A 45 15.69 -15.42 4.65
C ALA A 45 16.54 -15.58 3.38
N ASP A 46 17.62 -16.37 3.48
CA ASP A 46 18.49 -16.69 2.36
C ASP A 46 17.72 -17.40 1.24
N CYS A 47 17.66 -16.76 0.08
CA CYS A 47 16.98 -17.26 -1.11
C CYS A 47 17.44 -16.49 -2.35
N ALA A 48 17.14 -17.03 -3.53
CA ALA A 48 17.56 -16.43 -4.80
C ALA A 48 17.10 -14.97 -4.98
N VAL A 49 15.91 -14.61 -4.48
CA VAL A 49 15.41 -13.23 -4.55
C VAL A 49 16.23 -12.30 -3.66
N ARG A 50 16.59 -12.75 -2.45
CA ARG A 50 17.45 -11.98 -1.56
C ARG A 50 18.83 -11.75 -2.18
N ASP A 51 19.40 -12.78 -2.81
CA ASP A 51 20.68 -12.66 -3.50
C ASP A 51 20.64 -11.62 -4.63
N MET A 52 19.52 -11.50 -5.34
CA MET A 52 19.32 -10.46 -6.36
C MET A 52 19.24 -9.04 -5.79
N VAL A 53 18.77 -8.90 -4.55
CA VAL A 53 18.69 -7.61 -3.85
C VAL A 53 20.03 -7.22 -3.23
N LEU A 54 20.82 -8.21 -2.80
CA LEU A 54 22.10 -8.02 -2.11
C LEU A 54 23.32 -7.99 -3.06
N THR A 55 23.13 -7.93 -4.38
CA THR A 55 24.24 -7.78 -5.34
C THR A 55 24.91 -6.43 -5.16
N GLY A 56 25.76 -6.33 -4.15
CA GLY A 56 26.51 -5.15 -3.74
C GLY A 56 26.59 -5.08 -2.21
N ASP A 57 27.52 -4.28 -1.68
CA ASP A 57 27.74 -4.11 -0.24
C ASP A 57 26.60 -3.36 0.49
N LEU A 58 25.56 -2.91 -0.24
CA LEU A 58 24.43 -2.16 0.30
C LEU A 58 23.09 -2.70 -0.22
N PRO A 59 22.11 -2.97 0.64
CA PRO A 59 20.75 -3.28 0.22
C PRO A 59 20.19 -2.15 -0.65
N GLY A 60 19.82 -2.45 -1.90
CA GLY A 60 19.18 -1.50 -2.81
C GLY A 60 20.10 -0.72 -3.75
N GLY A 61 21.44 -0.84 -3.66
CA GLY A 61 22.39 -0.03 -4.45
C GLY A 61 22.36 -0.27 -5.95
N ASP A 62 22.25 -1.54 -6.39
CA ASP A 62 22.32 -1.94 -7.81
C ASP A 62 21.30 -3.06 -8.13
N ILE A 63 20.06 -2.91 -7.67
CA ILE A 63 19.02 -3.90 -7.98
C ILE A 63 18.72 -3.88 -9.47
N ASP A 64 18.77 -5.04 -10.12
CA ASP A 64 18.26 -5.21 -11.48
C ASP A 64 16.73 -5.29 -11.46
N TRP A 65 16.10 -4.12 -11.39
CA TRP A 65 14.66 -3.94 -11.30
C TRP A 65 13.88 -4.58 -12.45
N ASN A 66 14.51 -4.90 -13.58
CA ASN A 66 13.85 -5.52 -14.72
C ASN A 66 13.77 -7.05 -14.61
N ASN A 67 14.69 -7.67 -13.86
CA ASN A 67 14.78 -9.12 -13.74
C ASN A 67 14.29 -9.67 -12.40
N ILE A 68 14.24 -8.82 -11.36
CA ILE A 68 13.74 -9.25 -10.05
C ILE A 68 12.24 -9.52 -10.09
N PRO A 69 11.72 -10.64 -9.51
CA PRO A 69 10.29 -10.90 -9.49
C PRO A 69 9.56 -9.97 -8.53
N PHE A 70 8.46 -9.35 -9.01
CA PHE A 70 7.61 -8.47 -8.24
C PHE A 70 6.29 -9.12 -7.84
N ILE A 71 5.89 -8.90 -6.59
CA ILE A 71 4.54 -9.16 -6.07
C ILE A 71 3.87 -7.81 -5.90
N VAL A 72 2.83 -7.55 -6.70
CA VAL A 72 2.21 -6.23 -6.78
C VAL A 72 0.72 -6.28 -6.40
N PRO A 73 0.14 -5.16 -5.92
CA PRO A 73 -1.30 -5.08 -5.74
C PRO A 73 -2.02 -5.24 -7.08
N GLU A 74 -3.16 -5.93 -7.09
CA GLU A 74 -3.94 -6.06 -8.32
C GLU A 74 -4.61 -4.75 -8.74
N ARG A 75 -4.93 -3.85 -7.79
CA ARG A 75 -5.61 -2.57 -8.01
C ARG A 75 -5.45 -1.61 -6.82
N GLY A 76 -5.95 -0.38 -6.99
CA GLY A 76 -6.00 0.64 -5.94
C GLY A 76 -4.81 1.60 -5.98
N VAL A 77 -4.81 2.53 -5.03
CA VAL A 77 -3.86 3.66 -5.00
C VAL A 77 -2.41 3.22 -5.03
N THR A 78 -2.05 2.19 -4.27
CA THR A 78 -0.67 1.67 -4.25
C THR A 78 -0.25 1.11 -5.61
N LYS A 79 -1.19 0.45 -6.33
CA LYS A 79 -0.91 -0.03 -7.70
C LYS A 79 -0.66 1.12 -8.66
N GLU A 80 -1.51 2.15 -8.62
CA GLU A 80 -1.38 3.35 -9.45
C GLU A 80 -0.05 4.07 -9.20
N THR A 81 0.33 4.21 -7.92
CA THR A 81 1.59 4.81 -7.49
C THR A 81 2.79 4.01 -8.00
N LEU A 82 2.75 2.68 -7.84
CA LEU A 82 3.81 1.79 -8.28
C LEU A 82 3.97 1.78 -9.80
N ASP A 83 2.86 1.73 -10.55
CA ASP A 83 2.89 1.78 -12.02
C ASP A 83 3.46 3.12 -12.53
N THR A 84 3.19 4.20 -11.82
CA THR A 84 3.75 5.51 -12.14
C THR A 84 5.26 5.52 -11.89
N TRP A 85 5.70 4.99 -10.75
CA TRP A 85 7.11 4.87 -10.40
C TRP A 85 7.88 4.01 -11.42
N PHE A 86 7.37 2.82 -11.80
CA PHE A 86 7.99 2.00 -12.83
C PHE A 86 8.17 2.76 -14.14
N ARG A 87 7.16 3.51 -14.56
CA ARG A 87 7.21 4.29 -15.79
C ARG A 87 8.24 5.43 -15.72
N GLU A 88 8.31 6.13 -14.60
CA GLU A 88 9.24 7.24 -14.37
C GLU A 88 10.69 6.76 -14.31
N GLN A 89 10.91 5.59 -13.71
CA GLN A 89 12.23 4.95 -13.65
C GLN A 89 12.61 4.17 -14.93
N GLY A 90 11.71 4.07 -15.91
CA GLY A 90 11.94 3.29 -17.14
C GLY A 90 12.03 1.78 -16.91
N ILE A 91 11.48 1.28 -15.80
CA ILE A 91 11.52 -0.12 -15.40
C ILE A 91 10.39 -0.89 -16.11
N ARG A 92 10.73 -2.07 -16.61
CA ARG A 92 9.78 -3.07 -17.11
C ARG A 92 9.69 -4.22 -16.12
N PRO A 93 8.81 -4.15 -15.12
CA PRO A 93 8.84 -5.09 -14.01
C PRO A 93 8.50 -6.51 -14.44
N HIS A 94 9.22 -7.49 -13.93
CA HIS A 94 8.87 -8.90 -14.01
C HIS A 94 7.81 -9.21 -12.94
N ILE A 95 6.53 -9.13 -13.29
CA ILE A 95 5.43 -9.39 -12.34
C ILE A 95 5.29 -10.90 -12.13
N TYR A 96 5.65 -11.37 -10.94
CA TYR A 96 5.46 -12.76 -10.51
C TYR A 96 4.01 -13.03 -10.09
N ALA A 97 3.42 -12.10 -9.33
CA ALA A 97 2.03 -12.22 -8.87
C ALA A 97 1.35 -10.87 -8.70
N GLN A 98 0.04 -10.86 -8.93
CA GLN A 98 -0.85 -9.76 -8.57
C GLN A 98 -1.83 -10.25 -7.51
N VAL A 99 -1.90 -9.57 -6.36
CA VAL A 99 -2.69 -10.03 -5.22
C VAL A 99 -3.55 -8.93 -4.62
N ALA A 100 -4.66 -9.34 -4.02
CA ALA A 100 -5.54 -8.45 -3.28
C ALA A 100 -5.05 -8.30 -1.83
N GLY A 101 -4.75 -7.07 -1.43
CA GLY A 101 -4.33 -6.73 -0.06
C GLY A 101 -2.81 -6.77 0.14
N HIS A 102 -2.34 -5.80 0.92
CA HIS A 102 -0.91 -5.65 1.19
C HIS A 102 -0.37 -6.75 2.11
N GLU A 103 -1.20 -7.31 2.98
CA GLU A 103 -0.86 -8.43 3.87
C GLU A 103 -0.44 -9.67 3.06
N ALA A 104 -1.15 -9.93 1.95
CA ALA A 104 -0.79 -11.03 1.04
C ALA A 104 0.55 -10.77 0.33
N ILE A 105 0.85 -9.51 -0.02
CA ILE A 105 2.16 -9.13 -0.57
C ILE A 105 3.26 -9.45 0.44
N VAL A 106 3.14 -8.94 1.67
CA VAL A 106 4.14 -9.17 2.74
C VAL A 106 4.33 -10.67 3.00
N ALA A 107 3.23 -11.44 3.04
CA ALA A 107 3.29 -12.88 3.24
C ALA A 107 4.06 -13.59 2.11
N MET A 108 3.79 -13.26 0.86
CA MET A 108 4.49 -13.87 -0.28
C MET A 108 5.96 -13.46 -0.34
N VAL A 109 6.27 -12.20 -0.02
CA VAL A 109 7.67 -11.75 0.12
C VAL A 109 8.39 -12.54 1.20
N SER A 110 7.78 -12.72 2.37
CA SER A 110 8.38 -13.49 3.48
C SER A 110 8.67 -14.96 3.13
N LEU A 111 8.05 -15.48 2.07
CA LEU A 111 8.28 -16.83 1.53
C LEU A 111 9.36 -16.87 0.42
N GLY A 112 9.97 -15.73 0.09
CA GLY A 112 11.02 -15.69 -0.93
C GLY A 112 10.54 -15.68 -2.38
N LEU A 113 9.26 -15.37 -2.64
CA LEU A 113 8.66 -15.45 -3.97
C LEU A 113 8.92 -14.21 -4.85
N GLY A 114 9.40 -13.13 -4.26
CA GLY A 114 9.68 -11.87 -4.96
C GLY A 114 9.87 -10.74 -4.00
N ILE A 115 10.10 -9.54 -4.52
CA ILE A 115 10.02 -8.30 -3.76
C ILE A 115 8.62 -7.70 -3.88
N GLY A 116 8.23 -6.89 -2.91
CA GLY A 116 6.90 -6.28 -2.89
C GLY A 116 6.92 -4.85 -2.40
N ILE A 117 5.75 -4.21 -2.46
CA ILE A 117 5.53 -2.89 -1.89
C ILE A 117 4.33 -2.93 -0.95
N ALA A 118 4.48 -2.37 0.23
CA ALA A 118 3.39 -2.24 1.20
C ALA A 118 3.54 -0.97 2.04
N PRO A 119 2.44 -0.43 2.59
CA PRO A 119 2.52 0.59 3.60
C PRO A 119 3.29 0.08 4.83
N GLN A 120 4.17 0.89 5.37
CA GLN A 120 4.99 0.52 6.54
C GLN A 120 4.13 0.00 7.69
N LEU A 121 2.99 0.64 7.95
CA LEU A 121 2.05 0.20 8.99
C LEU A 121 1.54 -1.24 8.80
N VAL A 122 1.42 -1.71 7.54
CA VAL A 122 0.99 -3.09 7.25
C VAL A 122 2.13 -4.05 7.49
N ILE A 123 3.36 -3.69 7.09
CA ILE A 123 4.55 -4.50 7.35
C ILE A 123 4.71 -4.71 8.87
N GLU A 124 4.65 -3.63 9.65
CA GLU A 124 4.78 -3.66 11.11
C GLU A 124 3.66 -4.47 11.79
N ALA A 125 2.42 -4.34 11.29
CA ALA A 125 1.25 -5.04 11.87
C ALA A 125 1.11 -6.48 11.40
N SER A 126 1.84 -6.91 10.36
CA SER A 126 1.67 -8.25 9.74
C SER A 126 2.15 -9.41 10.62
N GLY A 127 2.95 -9.14 11.66
CA GLY A 127 3.65 -10.16 12.44
C GLY A 127 4.77 -10.87 11.65
N MET A 128 5.18 -10.32 10.52
CA MET A 128 6.21 -10.86 9.63
C MET A 128 7.37 -9.87 9.43
N CYS A 129 7.45 -8.83 10.25
CA CYS A 129 8.45 -7.76 10.11
C CYS A 129 9.89 -8.27 10.21
N ASP A 130 10.12 -9.33 10.97
CA ASP A 130 11.40 -10.01 11.12
C ASP A 130 11.73 -11.01 9.98
N ARG A 131 10.77 -11.25 9.07
CA ARG A 131 10.90 -12.13 7.91
C ARG A 131 11.05 -11.38 6.58
N VAL A 132 10.97 -10.06 6.62
CA VAL A 132 11.18 -9.18 5.46
C VAL A 132 12.18 -8.09 5.82
N GLU A 133 12.97 -7.68 4.85
CA GLU A 133 13.89 -6.54 4.93
C GLU A 133 13.36 -5.38 4.08
N LEU A 134 13.48 -4.16 4.58
CA LEU A 134 13.13 -2.97 3.80
C LEU A 134 14.27 -2.67 2.81
N ILE A 135 13.89 -2.34 1.58
CA ILE A 135 14.82 -1.90 0.55
C ILE A 135 14.78 -0.38 0.53
N ASP A 136 15.94 0.24 0.74
CA ASP A 136 16.10 1.68 0.55
C ASP A 136 16.25 1.99 -0.94
N VAL A 137 15.41 2.87 -1.45
CA VAL A 137 15.41 3.32 -2.84
C VAL A 137 15.71 4.81 -2.89
N GLN A 138 16.58 5.23 -3.83
CA GLN A 138 16.97 6.64 -3.95
C GLN A 138 15.77 7.57 -4.18
N GLU A 139 14.78 7.13 -4.94
CA GLU A 139 13.54 7.85 -5.17
C GLU A 139 12.39 7.18 -4.44
N SER A 140 12.10 7.68 -3.24
CA SER A 140 11.01 7.19 -2.40
C SER A 140 9.64 7.46 -3.05
N LEU A 141 8.72 6.50 -2.90
CA LEU A 141 7.34 6.69 -3.33
C LEU A 141 6.62 7.66 -2.38
N PRO A 142 5.63 8.41 -2.90
CA PRO A 142 4.80 9.25 -2.04
C PRO A 142 4.08 8.38 -1.00
N PRO A 143 3.95 8.87 0.25
CA PRO A 143 3.30 8.12 1.31
C PRO A 143 1.82 7.91 1.00
N LEU A 144 1.29 6.75 1.42
CA LEU A 144 -0.13 6.46 1.33
C LEU A 144 -0.89 7.23 2.41
N THR A 145 -1.77 8.14 2.01
CA THR A 145 -2.73 8.74 2.95
C THR A 145 -3.87 7.76 3.18
N VAL A 146 -4.01 7.28 4.41
CA VAL A 146 -5.10 6.38 4.82
C VAL A 146 -6.18 7.19 5.52
N GLY A 147 -7.45 6.90 5.22
CA GLY A 147 -8.57 7.63 5.79
C GLY A 147 -9.89 6.88 5.71
N LEU A 148 -10.91 7.48 6.29
CA LEU A 148 -12.28 7.05 6.12
C LEU A 148 -12.85 7.64 4.83
N CYS A 149 -13.61 6.83 4.10
CA CYS A 149 -14.44 7.31 3.00
C CYS A 149 -15.90 6.92 3.21
N SER A 150 -16.80 7.80 2.78
CA SER A 150 -18.26 7.62 2.83
C SER A 150 -18.89 8.41 1.70
N GLN A 151 -20.10 8.02 1.26
CA GLN A 151 -20.89 8.93 0.43
C GLN A 151 -21.40 10.10 1.28
N GLY A 152 -21.34 11.34 0.75
CA GLY A 152 -21.77 12.54 1.48
C GLY A 152 -23.18 12.44 2.04
N GLN A 153 -24.12 11.83 1.30
CA GLN A 153 -25.49 11.60 1.77
C GLN A 153 -25.57 10.63 2.97
N ARG A 154 -24.62 9.70 3.12
CA ARG A 154 -24.58 8.75 4.25
C ARG A 154 -24.13 9.41 5.55
N LEU A 155 -23.40 10.52 5.47
CA LEU A 155 -23.03 11.32 6.64
C LEU A 155 -24.23 11.98 7.34
N ALA A 156 -25.41 11.99 6.71
CA ALA A 156 -26.67 12.38 7.37
C ALA A 156 -27.18 11.32 8.38
N SER A 157 -26.73 10.06 8.27
CA SER A 157 -27.07 9.00 9.22
C SER A 157 -26.37 9.26 10.56
N PRO A 158 -27.08 9.26 11.70
CA PRO A 158 -26.47 9.52 13.02
C PRO A 158 -25.32 8.58 13.37
N LEU A 159 -25.41 7.29 13.02
CA LEU A 159 -24.38 6.29 13.28
C LEU A 159 -23.10 6.56 12.47
N VAL A 160 -23.25 6.79 11.16
CA VAL A 160 -22.13 7.10 10.27
C VAL A 160 -21.45 8.40 10.70
N LYS A 161 -22.25 9.42 11.00
CA LYS A 161 -21.75 10.71 11.47
C LYS A 161 -21.02 10.60 12.80
N SER A 162 -21.52 9.82 13.75
CA SER A 162 -20.86 9.63 15.05
C SER A 162 -19.48 8.99 14.89
N LEU A 163 -19.37 7.92 14.07
CA LEU A 163 -18.08 7.30 13.80
C LEU A 163 -17.11 8.26 13.09
N TRP A 164 -17.63 9.01 12.11
CA TRP A 164 -16.86 10.03 11.38
C TRP A 164 -16.31 11.12 12.30
N ASP A 165 -17.15 11.63 13.20
CA ASP A 165 -16.77 12.70 14.14
C ASP A 165 -15.78 12.21 15.20
N VAL A 166 -15.94 10.98 15.72
CA VAL A 166 -14.99 10.34 16.63
C VAL A 166 -13.63 10.17 15.94
N ALA A 167 -13.61 9.63 14.72
CA ALA A 167 -12.38 9.47 13.97
C ALA A 167 -11.70 10.83 13.71
N ARG A 168 -12.45 11.85 13.33
CA ARG A 168 -11.94 13.21 13.15
C ARG A 168 -11.27 13.73 14.41
N GLN A 169 -11.92 13.59 15.57
CA GLN A 169 -11.37 14.05 16.86
C GLN A 169 -10.11 13.26 17.27
N THR A 170 -10.13 11.94 17.08
CA THR A 170 -9.02 11.06 17.49
C THR A 170 -7.74 11.29 16.68
N TYR A 171 -7.89 11.60 15.39
CA TYR A 171 -6.77 11.75 14.46
C TYR A 171 -6.46 13.19 14.08
N SER A 172 -7.12 14.18 14.70
CA SER A 172 -6.80 15.59 14.51
C SER A 172 -5.32 15.86 14.80
N GLY A 173 -4.58 16.33 13.77
CA GLY A 173 -3.16 16.69 13.89
C GLY A 173 -2.17 15.55 13.57
N ARG A 174 -2.61 14.42 13.04
CA ARG A 174 -1.73 13.29 12.61
C ARG A 174 -1.49 13.24 11.09
N VAL A 175 -2.05 14.18 10.32
CA VAL A 175 -1.92 14.25 8.84
C VAL A 175 -1.24 15.55 8.44
#